data_32af054b8dee002653b99b53942fcb1f
#
_entry.id   32af054b8dee002653b99b53942fcb1f
#
_cell.length_a   1.000
_cell.length_b   1.000
_cell.length_c   1.000
_cell.angle_alpha   90.00
_cell.angle_beta   90.00
_cell.angle_gamma   90.00
#
_symmetry.space_group_name_H-M   'P 1'
#
loop_
_entity.id
_entity.type
_entity.pdbx_description
1 polymer ?
#
loop_
_entity_poly.entity_id
_entity_poly.type
_entity_poly.pdbx_seq_one_letter_code
_entity_poly.pdbx_strand_id
1 'polypeptide(L)'
;MRTLLGLLVGAALGAAPAWAAPGGVAHVTLASGLAQTPSRGCGACHSPEFSLWIRHPHSHFLIDPARDPRLVKARWGKRVTGWIEHVEGRFRRDEVALAYGVLQIQVYFRRDDDGHRLLPAQWNLEARRWEPLSPSLRRVVETGLTWEDGCAGCHTTGYDPTTRTFPEANTGCQACHGDGAAHADTGGREPVLRPSALPALERSALCGACHSRGESPDGRYPFPVGFRAGERLEKAFRLHRPAPDRNTEYFWRGGVERLPFMEYQGFVESRHAAAGLSCTTCHLPHGSDYRHSLRRRSEDICGGCHDRAEVRLVKAHAKHPDDEAGCIDCHMAITNPDRGAYRVRTHSLKVWVADDVERGTVLSSCTSACHRGETGAWARRTLEEWRKP
;
A
#
# COMPACT_ATOMS: atom_id res chain seq x y z
N MET A 1 46.69 19.42 61.55
CA MET A 1 45.68 20.21 60.81
C MET A 1 45.81 19.84 59.33
N ARG A 2 44.93 19.01 58.82
CA ARG A 2 44.85 18.62 57.42
C ARG A 2 43.45 18.92 56.90
N THR A 3 43.37 19.89 56.04
CA THR A 3 42.16 20.36 55.35
C THR A 3 41.81 19.42 54.22
N LEU A 4 40.65 18.79 54.27
CA LEU A 4 40.07 18.01 53.19
C LEU A 4 39.29 18.92 52.25
N LEU A 5 39.72 18.98 51.00
CA LEU A 5 39.02 19.64 49.90
C LEU A 5 38.07 18.64 49.25
N GLY A 6 36.77 18.82 49.37
CA GLY A 6 35.78 18.01 48.72
C GLY A 6 35.59 18.46 47.25
N LEU A 7 35.82 17.53 46.30
CA LEU A 7 35.51 17.69 44.89
C LEU A 7 34.02 17.34 44.67
N LEU A 8 33.22 18.33 44.30
CA LEU A 8 31.89 18.14 43.75
C LEU A 8 32.02 17.78 42.27
N VAL A 9 31.76 16.53 41.91
CA VAL A 9 31.61 16.10 40.52
C VAL A 9 30.19 16.42 40.09
N GLY A 10 30.01 17.48 39.33
CA GLY A 10 28.75 17.83 38.68
C GLY A 10 28.54 16.91 37.47
N ALA A 11 27.58 16.02 37.57
CA ALA A 11 27.12 15.22 36.43
C ALA A 11 26.34 16.11 35.44
N ALA A 12 27.00 16.50 34.36
CA ALA A 12 26.33 17.11 33.23
C ALA A 12 25.47 16.06 32.53
N LEU A 13 24.16 16.11 32.73
CA LEU A 13 23.19 15.38 31.92
C LEU A 13 23.27 15.95 30.50
N GLY A 14 24.01 15.29 29.64
CA GLY A 14 24.04 15.56 28.22
C GLY A 14 22.66 15.31 27.63
N ALA A 15 21.99 16.38 27.19
CA ALA A 15 20.80 16.26 26.38
C ALA A 15 21.12 15.51 25.10
N ALA A 16 20.51 14.34 24.90
CA ALA A 16 20.60 13.58 23.68
C ALA A 16 20.11 14.45 22.50
N PRO A 17 20.79 14.44 21.35
CA PRO A 17 20.38 15.22 20.20
C PRO A 17 18.98 14.76 19.76
N ALA A 18 18.03 15.69 19.73
CA ALA A 18 16.71 15.46 19.14
C ALA A 18 16.89 15.07 17.66
N TRP A 19 16.71 13.82 17.34
CA TRP A 19 16.67 13.33 15.97
C TRP A 19 15.48 13.99 15.27
N ALA A 20 15.78 14.90 14.36
CA ALA A 20 14.78 15.45 13.46
C ALA A 20 14.29 14.33 12.56
N ALA A 21 13.07 13.84 12.80
CA ALA A 21 12.42 12.91 11.90
C ALA A 21 12.14 13.61 10.57
N PRO A 22 12.10 12.87 9.44
CA PRO A 22 11.66 13.41 8.17
C PRO A 22 10.26 14.02 8.33
N GLY A 23 10.13 15.25 7.87
CA GLY A 23 9.01 16.13 8.16
C GLY A 23 7.67 15.56 7.76
N GLY A 24 6.76 15.53 8.69
CA GLY A 24 5.34 15.40 8.40
C GLY A 24 4.81 16.67 7.73
N VAL A 25 3.75 16.58 6.95
CA VAL A 25 3.05 17.71 6.32
C VAL A 25 2.42 18.56 7.42
N ALA A 26 3.00 19.70 7.73
CA ALA A 26 2.68 20.45 8.94
C ALA A 26 1.84 21.70 8.67
N HIS A 27 0.83 21.62 7.86
CA HIS A 27 -0.18 22.65 7.75
C HIS A 27 -1.58 22.12 8.01
N VAL A 28 -1.64 21.11 8.87
CA VAL A 28 -2.89 20.70 9.44
C VAL A 28 -2.95 21.33 10.81
N THR A 29 -3.90 22.19 11.01
CA THR A 29 -4.34 22.55 12.33
C THR A 29 -4.79 21.26 12.98
N LEU A 30 -4.01 20.72 13.91
CA LEU A 30 -4.43 19.58 14.69
C LEU A 30 -5.80 19.94 15.25
N ALA A 31 -6.83 19.19 14.87
CA ALA A 31 -8.15 19.41 15.39
C ALA A 31 -8.04 19.24 16.91
N SER A 32 -8.31 20.34 17.64
CA SER A 32 -8.38 20.31 19.09
C SER A 32 -9.49 19.34 19.47
N GLY A 33 -9.12 18.12 19.87
CA GLY A 33 -10.08 17.08 20.29
C GLY A 33 -9.75 15.65 19.87
N LEU A 34 -8.84 15.40 18.95
CA LEU A 34 -8.31 14.06 18.72
C LEU A 34 -7.03 13.89 19.53
N ALA A 35 -7.17 13.31 20.72
CA ALA A 35 -6.05 12.96 21.59
C ALA A 35 -5.28 11.76 20.99
N GLN A 36 -4.66 11.95 19.85
CA GLN A 36 -3.82 10.92 19.22
C GLN A 36 -2.35 11.24 19.44
N THR A 37 -1.62 10.24 19.89
CA THR A 37 -0.17 10.34 20.04
C THR A 37 0.49 10.02 18.69
N PRO A 38 1.22 10.95 18.06
CA PRO A 38 1.96 10.64 16.84
C PRO A 38 2.92 9.46 17.03
N SER A 39 3.14 8.70 15.97
CA SER A 39 3.97 7.47 15.98
C SER A 39 5.36 7.67 16.59
N ARG A 40 5.88 8.88 16.52
CA ARG A 40 7.15 9.23 17.18
C ARG A 40 7.08 9.08 18.70
N GLY A 41 5.96 9.44 19.33
CA GLY A 41 5.75 9.22 20.77
C GLY A 41 5.74 7.74 21.12
N CYS A 42 5.13 6.91 20.28
CA CYS A 42 5.16 5.44 20.45
C CYS A 42 6.59 4.89 20.41
N GLY A 43 7.43 5.41 19.52
CA GLY A 43 8.84 5.02 19.36
C GLY A 43 9.71 5.22 20.59
N ALA A 44 9.30 6.06 21.52
CA ALA A 44 10.04 6.25 22.79
C ALA A 44 10.07 4.99 23.65
N CYS A 45 9.01 4.16 23.59
CA CYS A 45 8.92 2.89 24.32
C CYS A 45 9.03 1.67 23.39
N HIS A 46 8.55 1.76 22.15
CA HIS A 46 8.52 0.68 21.14
C HIS A 46 9.61 0.87 20.07
N SER A 47 10.86 1.03 20.52
CA SER A 47 12.00 1.35 19.64
C SER A 47 12.30 0.30 18.54
N PRO A 48 12.15 -1.03 18.75
CA PRO A 48 12.38 -2.02 17.70
C PRO A 48 11.36 -1.87 16.54
N GLU A 49 10.08 -1.79 16.85
CA GLU A 49 9.01 -1.65 15.86
C GLU A 49 9.10 -0.31 15.14
N PHE A 50 9.39 0.75 15.89
CA PHE A 50 9.59 2.09 15.33
C PHE A 50 10.78 2.14 14.37
N SER A 51 11.89 1.49 14.71
CA SER A 51 13.10 1.43 13.88
C SER A 51 12.88 0.70 12.54
N LEU A 52 11.98 -0.26 12.51
CA LEU A 52 11.54 -0.92 11.28
C LEU A 52 10.58 -0.02 10.50
N TRP A 53 9.54 0.50 11.18
CA TRP A 53 8.49 1.30 10.56
C TRP A 53 9.02 2.59 9.93
N ILE A 54 9.96 3.30 10.57
CA ILE A 54 10.48 4.58 10.03
C ILE A 54 11.20 4.41 8.69
N ARG A 55 11.67 3.21 8.39
CA ARG A 55 12.27 2.84 7.10
C ARG A 55 11.28 2.28 6.10
N HIS A 56 10.06 1.95 6.56
CA HIS A 56 9.00 1.38 5.74
C HIS A 56 8.27 2.47 4.96
N PRO A 57 7.85 2.22 3.70
CA PRO A 57 7.09 3.20 2.91
C PRO A 57 5.87 3.78 3.61
N HIS A 58 5.20 3.05 4.49
CA HIS A 58 4.07 3.53 5.28
C HIS A 58 4.37 4.80 6.09
N SER A 59 5.62 5.03 6.47
CA SER A 59 6.01 6.20 7.26
C SER A 59 6.34 7.44 6.45
N HIS A 60 6.52 7.33 5.12
CA HIS A 60 7.09 8.45 4.34
C HIS A 60 6.68 8.50 2.86
N PHE A 61 5.55 7.90 2.48
CA PHE A 61 5.09 7.95 1.08
C PHE A 61 4.47 9.30 0.70
N LEU A 62 3.95 10.06 1.67
CA LEU A 62 3.47 11.42 1.50
C LEU A 62 4.60 12.39 1.88
N ILE A 63 4.91 13.32 0.99
CA ILE A 63 6.08 14.18 1.06
C ILE A 63 5.65 15.65 0.99
N ASP A 64 6.11 16.44 1.94
CA ASP A 64 6.06 17.89 1.88
C ASP A 64 7.33 18.40 1.16
N PRO A 65 7.24 18.94 -0.06
CA PRO A 65 8.42 19.40 -0.80
C PRO A 65 9.13 20.60 -0.17
N ALA A 66 8.44 21.37 0.66
CA ALA A 66 9.03 22.51 1.37
C ALA A 66 9.96 22.06 2.51
N ARG A 67 9.60 20.94 3.15
CA ARG A 67 10.40 20.35 4.25
C ARG A 67 11.48 19.40 3.75
N ASP A 68 11.10 18.54 2.80
CA ASP A 68 11.97 17.48 2.30
C ASP A 68 12.15 17.54 0.77
N PRO A 69 12.74 18.65 0.24
CA PRO A 69 12.88 18.83 -1.21
C PRO A 69 13.71 17.72 -1.89
N ARG A 70 14.56 17.02 -1.11
CA ARG A 70 15.39 15.89 -1.61
C ARG A 70 14.59 14.62 -1.86
N LEU A 71 13.38 14.48 -1.29
CA LEU A 71 12.49 13.36 -1.52
C LEU A 71 11.67 13.51 -2.81
N VAL A 72 11.61 14.72 -3.38
CA VAL A 72 11.06 14.98 -4.72
C VAL A 72 12.06 14.51 -5.76
N LYS A 73 11.79 13.37 -6.38
CA LYS A 73 12.75 12.60 -7.19
C LYS A 73 12.75 12.97 -8.68
N ALA A 74 11.70 13.59 -9.18
CA ALA A 74 11.61 13.96 -10.58
C ALA A 74 12.72 14.92 -11.01
N ARG A 75 13.16 14.78 -12.25
CA ARG A 75 14.00 15.77 -12.94
C ARG A 75 13.08 16.80 -13.57
N TRP A 76 13.26 18.04 -13.17
CA TRP A 76 12.45 19.16 -13.61
C TRP A 76 13.22 19.98 -14.66
N GLY A 77 12.60 20.11 -15.84
CA GLY A 77 13.01 21.12 -16.82
C GLY A 77 12.37 22.48 -16.50
N LYS A 78 12.42 23.43 -17.44
CA LYS A 78 11.73 24.73 -17.29
C LYS A 78 10.22 24.54 -17.10
N ARG A 79 9.62 23.56 -17.81
CA ARG A 79 8.23 23.11 -17.69
C ARG A 79 8.15 21.64 -18.04
N VAL A 80 7.26 20.91 -17.37
CA VAL A 80 6.88 19.54 -17.73
C VAL A 80 5.55 19.59 -18.45
N THR A 81 5.45 18.88 -19.56
CA THR A 81 4.20 18.76 -20.31
C THR A 81 3.44 17.52 -19.83
N GLY A 82 2.19 17.69 -19.42
CA GLY A 82 1.30 16.57 -19.08
C GLY A 82 0.79 15.83 -20.32
N TRP A 83 0.30 14.62 -20.13
CA TRP A 83 -0.19 13.72 -21.18
C TRP A 83 -1.67 13.39 -20.99
N ILE A 84 -2.51 14.36 -20.65
CA ILE A 84 -3.96 14.18 -20.60
C ILE A 84 -4.57 14.95 -21.76
N GLU A 85 -5.30 14.25 -22.63
CA GLU A 85 -6.13 14.88 -23.64
C GLU A 85 -7.09 15.85 -22.96
N HIS A 86 -7.17 17.09 -23.46
CA HIS A 86 -8.02 18.17 -22.94
C HIS A 86 -7.60 18.87 -21.63
N VAL A 87 -6.52 18.45 -20.97
CA VAL A 87 -5.92 19.21 -19.87
C VAL A 87 -4.57 19.74 -20.33
N GLU A 88 -4.48 21.03 -20.61
CA GLU A 88 -3.18 21.67 -20.90
C GLU A 88 -2.29 21.61 -19.65
N GLY A 89 -1.43 20.58 -19.62
CA GLY A 89 -0.69 20.19 -18.46
C GLY A 89 0.76 20.65 -18.48
N ARG A 90 1.02 21.95 -18.62
CA ARG A 90 2.36 22.48 -18.37
C ARG A 90 2.45 22.93 -16.91
N PHE A 91 3.34 22.33 -16.16
CA PHE A 91 3.55 22.64 -14.75
C PHE A 91 5.05 22.71 -14.40
N ARG A 92 5.35 23.34 -13.28
CA ARG A 92 6.72 23.57 -12.81
C ARG A 92 6.90 23.03 -11.40
N ARG A 93 8.15 22.90 -10.97
CA ARG A 93 8.49 22.42 -9.64
C ARG A 93 7.95 23.29 -8.50
N ASP A 94 7.96 24.59 -8.68
CA ASP A 94 7.50 25.56 -7.69
C ASP A 94 5.99 25.57 -7.47
N GLU A 95 5.23 24.91 -8.36
CA GLU A 95 3.79 24.68 -8.19
C GLU A 95 3.48 23.45 -7.33
N VAL A 96 4.51 22.62 -7.03
CA VAL A 96 4.30 21.38 -6.26
C VAL A 96 4.17 21.71 -4.78
N ALA A 97 2.97 21.54 -4.25
CA ALA A 97 2.65 21.68 -2.84
C ALA A 97 2.72 20.36 -2.07
N LEU A 98 2.49 19.23 -2.77
CA LEU A 98 2.48 17.91 -2.18
C LEU A 98 3.03 16.89 -3.17
N ALA A 99 3.83 15.93 -2.72
CA ALA A 99 4.28 14.79 -3.52
C ALA A 99 3.92 13.46 -2.84
N TYR A 100 3.69 12.44 -3.64
CA TYR A 100 3.30 11.13 -3.15
C TYR A 100 4.00 10.02 -3.93
N GLY A 101 4.49 9.01 -3.21
CA GLY A 101 5.09 7.80 -3.77
C GLY A 101 6.61 7.73 -3.63
N VAL A 102 7.10 6.57 -3.21
CA VAL A 102 8.52 6.32 -2.93
C VAL A 102 9.05 5.01 -3.49
N LEU A 103 8.19 4.19 -4.11
CA LEU A 103 8.57 2.86 -4.59
C LEU A 103 8.72 2.79 -6.13
N GLN A 104 7.66 3.01 -6.86
CA GLN A 104 7.62 2.78 -8.31
C GLN A 104 7.35 4.06 -9.09
N ILE A 105 6.38 4.83 -8.64
CA ILE A 105 6.01 6.11 -9.22
C ILE A 105 5.98 7.18 -8.14
N GLN A 106 6.15 8.43 -8.55
CA GLN A 106 5.90 9.59 -7.73
C GLN A 106 4.97 10.53 -8.50
N VAL A 107 3.92 10.98 -7.82
CA VAL A 107 2.95 11.94 -8.36
C VAL A 107 2.98 13.23 -7.54
N TYR A 108 2.46 14.30 -8.11
CA TYR A 108 2.61 15.63 -7.58
C TYR A 108 1.29 16.37 -7.60
N PHE A 109 1.07 17.19 -6.60
CA PHE A 109 -0.14 17.98 -6.46
C PHE A 109 0.21 19.45 -6.30
N ARG A 110 -0.57 20.31 -6.92
CA ARG A 110 -0.55 21.75 -6.66
C ARG A 110 -1.66 22.09 -5.66
N ARG A 111 -1.52 23.20 -4.98
CA ARG A 111 -2.56 23.75 -4.13
C ARG A 111 -3.49 24.62 -4.98
N ASP A 112 -4.79 24.39 -4.84
CA ASP A 112 -5.87 25.22 -5.35
C ASP A 112 -6.73 25.73 -4.18
N ASP A 113 -7.74 26.56 -4.44
CA ASP A 113 -8.57 27.18 -3.40
C ASP A 113 -9.34 26.16 -2.54
N ASP A 114 -9.74 25.04 -3.14
CA ASP A 114 -10.57 23.99 -2.52
C ASP A 114 -9.79 22.73 -2.10
N GLY A 115 -8.47 22.72 -2.24
CA GLY A 115 -7.64 21.58 -1.87
C GLY A 115 -6.44 21.36 -2.80
N HIS A 116 -5.90 20.15 -2.80
CA HIS A 116 -4.75 19.79 -3.63
C HIS A 116 -5.18 19.04 -4.88
N ARG A 117 -4.74 19.50 -6.05
CA ARG A 117 -5.06 18.91 -7.37
C ARG A 117 -3.88 18.13 -7.93
N LEU A 118 -4.16 16.92 -8.40
CA LEU A 118 -3.17 16.07 -9.03
C LEU A 118 -2.66 16.72 -10.33
N LEU A 119 -1.34 16.80 -10.49
CA LEU A 119 -0.70 17.24 -11.72
C LEU A 119 -0.74 16.14 -12.79
N PRO A 120 -0.86 16.49 -14.08
CA PRO A 120 -1.22 15.56 -15.15
C PRO A 120 -0.06 14.70 -15.68
N ALA A 121 0.89 14.34 -14.84
CA ALA A 121 1.97 13.41 -15.16
C ALA A 121 2.49 12.73 -13.89
N GLN A 122 3.13 11.57 -14.07
CA GLN A 122 3.80 10.84 -13.01
C GLN A 122 5.28 10.65 -13.34
N TRP A 123 6.09 10.55 -12.31
CA TRP A 123 7.51 10.23 -12.46
C TRP A 123 7.73 8.74 -12.17
N ASN A 124 8.28 8.02 -13.13
CA ASN A 124 8.71 6.64 -12.95
C ASN A 124 10.07 6.67 -12.23
N LEU A 125 10.11 6.14 -11.00
CA LEU A 125 11.29 6.15 -10.13
C LEU A 125 12.39 5.22 -10.62
N GLU A 126 12.03 4.11 -11.24
CA GLU A 126 12.96 3.13 -11.79
C GLU A 126 13.53 3.61 -13.14
N ALA A 127 12.66 3.94 -14.07
CA ALA A 127 13.04 4.41 -15.39
C ALA A 127 13.57 5.85 -15.40
N ARG A 128 13.40 6.61 -14.31
CA ARG A 128 13.82 8.00 -14.12
C ARG A 128 13.35 8.93 -15.24
N ARG A 129 12.08 8.80 -15.62
CA ARG A 129 11.44 9.62 -16.65
C ARG A 129 10.00 9.97 -16.28
N TRP A 130 9.48 11.02 -16.91
CA TRP A 130 8.09 11.36 -16.89
C TRP A 130 7.28 10.39 -17.73
N GLU A 131 6.10 10.01 -17.24
CA GLU A 131 5.17 9.13 -17.93
C GLU A 131 3.74 9.66 -17.77
N PRO A 132 2.82 9.29 -18.68
CA PRO A 132 1.39 9.52 -18.49
C PRO A 132 0.89 8.96 -17.17
N LEU A 133 -0.10 9.59 -16.58
CA LEU A 133 -0.78 9.04 -15.40
C LEU A 133 -1.38 7.66 -15.71
N SER A 134 -1.33 6.77 -14.73
CA SER A 134 -2.09 5.53 -14.80
C SER A 134 -3.59 5.83 -14.98
N PRO A 135 -4.39 4.94 -15.58
CA PRO A 135 -5.81 5.20 -15.83
C PRO A 135 -6.59 5.61 -14.57
N SER A 136 -6.31 5.01 -13.42
CA SER A 136 -6.95 5.39 -12.15
C SER A 136 -6.58 6.81 -11.70
N LEU A 137 -5.33 7.22 -11.86
CA LEU A 137 -4.89 8.58 -11.54
C LEU A 137 -5.39 9.60 -12.57
N ARG A 138 -5.46 9.22 -13.84
CA ARG A 138 -6.05 10.07 -14.89
C ARG A 138 -7.48 10.43 -14.53
N ARG A 139 -8.28 9.46 -14.08
CA ARG A 139 -9.66 9.71 -13.65
C ARG A 139 -9.75 10.72 -12.50
N VAL A 140 -8.81 10.72 -11.57
CA VAL A 140 -8.74 11.74 -10.50
C VAL A 140 -8.65 13.16 -11.09
N VAL A 141 -7.83 13.33 -12.12
CA VAL A 141 -7.72 14.64 -12.82
C VAL A 141 -8.99 14.95 -13.59
N GLU A 142 -9.54 14.00 -14.35
CA GLU A 142 -10.75 14.18 -15.18
C GLU A 142 -11.99 14.52 -14.35
N THR A 143 -12.11 13.92 -13.15
CA THR A 143 -13.23 14.19 -12.22
C THR A 143 -13.01 15.43 -11.38
N GLY A 144 -11.82 16.03 -11.40
CA GLY A 144 -11.47 17.15 -10.56
C GLY A 144 -11.44 16.82 -9.06
N LEU A 145 -11.25 15.55 -8.69
CA LEU A 145 -11.20 15.12 -7.31
C LEU A 145 -9.94 15.70 -6.63
N THR A 146 -10.11 16.29 -5.45
CA THR A 146 -8.98 16.77 -4.64
C THR A 146 -8.28 15.61 -3.95
N TRP A 147 -7.05 15.83 -3.51
CA TRP A 147 -6.33 14.86 -2.68
C TRP A 147 -7.07 14.56 -1.37
N GLU A 148 -7.68 15.58 -0.78
CA GLU A 148 -8.46 15.47 0.45
C GLU A 148 -9.67 14.55 0.29
N ASP A 149 -10.38 14.66 -0.83
CA ASP A 149 -11.61 13.90 -1.08
C ASP A 149 -11.34 12.52 -1.70
N GLY A 150 -10.16 12.34 -2.33
CA GLY A 150 -9.85 11.09 -3.04
C GLY A 150 -8.75 10.24 -2.44
N CYS A 151 -7.86 10.81 -1.63
CA CYS A 151 -6.62 10.17 -1.26
C CYS A 151 -6.34 10.18 0.26
N ALA A 152 -6.68 11.27 0.94
CA ALA A 152 -6.26 11.54 2.31
C ALA A 152 -6.64 10.42 3.30
N GLY A 153 -7.81 9.81 3.14
CA GLY A 153 -8.28 8.76 4.06
C GLY A 153 -7.37 7.53 4.12
N CYS A 154 -6.66 7.20 3.02
CA CYS A 154 -5.69 6.11 2.98
C CYS A 154 -4.24 6.57 3.19
N HIS A 155 -3.97 7.87 2.97
CA HIS A 155 -2.62 8.42 2.95
C HIS A 155 -2.28 9.25 4.19
N THR A 156 -3.15 9.22 5.19
CA THR A 156 -2.96 9.79 6.53
C THR A 156 -3.50 8.85 7.59
N THR A 157 -3.20 9.13 8.83
CA THR A 157 -3.76 8.43 9.99
C THR A 157 -4.79 9.33 10.65
N GLY A 158 -6.02 8.81 10.83
CA GLY A 158 -7.09 9.54 11.52
C GLY A 158 -7.69 10.70 10.72
N TYR A 159 -7.78 10.59 9.40
CA TYR A 159 -8.39 11.62 8.56
C TYR A 159 -9.88 11.81 8.87
N ASP A 160 -10.24 13.07 9.13
CA ASP A 160 -11.62 13.51 9.22
C ASP A 160 -12.00 14.29 7.94
N PRO A 161 -12.86 13.74 7.07
CA PRO A 161 -13.25 14.39 5.84
C PRO A 161 -14.16 15.61 6.06
N THR A 162 -14.79 15.75 7.23
CA THR A 162 -15.65 16.89 7.54
C THR A 162 -14.85 18.14 7.80
N THR A 163 -13.77 18.00 8.57
CA THR A 163 -12.86 19.10 8.89
C THR A 163 -11.66 19.17 7.93
N ARG A 164 -11.46 18.12 7.10
CA ARG A 164 -10.30 17.93 6.23
C ARG A 164 -8.97 17.98 6.99
N THR A 165 -8.95 17.41 8.18
CA THR A 165 -7.78 17.38 9.07
C THR A 165 -7.38 15.95 9.40
N PHE A 166 -6.13 15.78 9.80
CA PHE A 166 -5.56 14.51 10.26
C PHE A 166 -4.47 14.76 11.31
N PRO A 167 -4.33 13.94 12.34
CA PRO A 167 -3.30 14.08 13.36
C PRO A 167 -1.90 13.68 12.85
N GLU A 168 -1.81 12.77 11.88
CA GLU A 168 -0.52 12.28 11.39
C GLU A 168 -0.56 12.02 9.88
N ALA A 169 0.45 12.51 9.16
CA ALA A 169 0.67 12.15 7.76
C ALA A 169 1.18 10.71 7.65
N ASN A 170 0.85 10.07 6.52
CA ASN A 170 1.23 8.68 6.29
C ASN A 170 0.47 7.67 7.16
N THR A 171 0.85 6.39 7.11
CA THR A 171 0.25 5.33 7.91
C THR A 171 1.06 5.16 9.20
N GLY A 172 0.62 5.83 10.25
CA GLY A 172 1.22 5.76 11.59
C GLY A 172 0.75 4.54 12.39
N CYS A 173 1.29 4.41 13.60
CA CYS A 173 0.99 3.28 14.49
C CYS A 173 -0.51 3.15 14.77
N GLN A 174 -1.20 4.27 14.98
CA GLN A 174 -2.61 4.31 15.33
C GLN A 174 -3.57 3.93 14.20
N ALA A 175 -3.10 3.91 12.95
CA ALA A 175 -3.88 3.38 11.83
C ALA A 175 -4.25 1.90 12.03
N CYS A 176 -3.38 1.14 12.73
CA CYS A 176 -3.56 -0.28 13.01
C CYS A 176 -3.84 -0.58 14.48
N HIS A 177 -3.28 0.22 15.40
CA HIS A 177 -3.39 0.01 16.85
C HIS A 177 -4.52 0.81 17.50
N GLY A 178 -5.20 1.67 16.74
CA GLY A 178 -6.24 2.56 17.29
C GLY A 178 -5.66 3.69 18.14
N ASP A 179 -6.52 4.37 18.89
CA ASP A 179 -6.08 5.46 19.75
C ASP A 179 -5.20 4.96 20.90
N GLY A 180 -3.98 5.44 20.93
CA GLY A 180 -2.98 5.09 21.94
C GLY A 180 -2.69 6.17 22.96
N ALA A 181 -3.49 7.25 23.03
CA ALA A 181 -3.23 8.37 23.93
C ALA A 181 -3.23 7.93 25.39
N ALA A 182 -4.30 7.31 25.87
CA ALA A 182 -4.39 6.83 27.26
C ALA A 182 -3.30 5.79 27.58
N HIS A 183 -2.95 4.93 26.61
CA HIS A 183 -1.85 3.98 26.75
C HIS A 183 -0.51 4.70 26.97
N ALA A 184 -0.23 5.72 26.18
CA ALA A 184 1.02 6.50 26.29
C ALA A 184 1.06 7.31 27.60
N ASP A 185 -0.02 8.01 27.93
CA ASP A 185 -0.13 8.85 29.14
C ASP A 185 0.01 8.06 30.44
N THR A 186 -0.42 6.81 30.43
CA THR A 186 -0.32 5.92 31.59
C THR A 186 0.98 5.09 31.62
N GLY A 187 1.88 5.29 30.66
CA GLY A 187 3.12 4.51 30.54
C GLY A 187 2.85 3.03 30.27
N GLY A 188 1.82 2.73 29.49
CA GLY A 188 1.49 1.37 29.05
C GLY A 188 0.47 0.63 29.95
N ARG A 189 -0.06 1.25 31.00
CA ARG A 189 -1.05 0.60 31.88
C ARG A 189 -2.41 0.43 31.22
N GLU A 190 -2.87 1.45 30.52
CA GLU A 190 -4.10 1.32 29.72
C GLU A 190 -3.83 0.49 28.47
N PRO A 191 -4.74 -0.44 28.12
CA PRO A 191 -4.55 -1.29 26.95
C PRO A 191 -4.69 -0.52 25.63
N VAL A 192 -3.96 -0.94 24.63
CA VAL A 192 -4.15 -0.52 23.22
C VAL A 192 -4.48 -1.74 22.39
N LEU A 193 -5.14 -1.57 21.26
CA LEU A 193 -5.48 -2.67 20.36
C LEU A 193 -4.22 -3.43 19.94
N ARG A 194 -4.27 -4.75 20.08
CA ARG A 194 -3.25 -5.67 19.58
C ARG A 194 -3.76 -6.37 18.33
N PRO A 195 -3.31 -5.98 17.11
CA PRO A 195 -3.77 -6.61 15.87
C PRO A 195 -3.59 -8.12 15.84
N SER A 196 -2.54 -8.66 16.50
CA SER A 196 -2.31 -10.10 16.60
C SER A 196 -3.39 -10.87 17.38
N ALA A 197 -4.15 -10.20 18.24
CA ALA A 197 -5.24 -10.79 19.00
C ALA A 197 -6.57 -10.78 18.22
N LEU A 198 -6.67 -10.05 17.12
CA LEU A 198 -7.86 -10.02 16.29
C LEU A 198 -8.03 -11.34 15.50
N PRO A 199 -9.28 -11.75 15.23
CA PRO A 199 -9.55 -12.77 14.23
C PRO A 199 -8.91 -12.44 12.90
N ALA A 200 -8.62 -13.45 12.07
CA ALA A 200 -7.82 -13.27 10.86
C ALA A 200 -8.42 -12.26 9.86
N LEU A 201 -9.75 -12.25 9.73
CA LEU A 201 -10.44 -11.35 8.80
C LEU A 201 -10.37 -9.88 9.29
N GLU A 202 -10.65 -9.63 10.56
CA GLU A 202 -10.58 -8.30 11.17
C GLU A 202 -9.12 -7.78 11.19
N ARG A 203 -8.16 -8.67 11.40
CA ARG A 203 -6.74 -8.35 11.26
C ARG A 203 -6.39 -7.95 9.83
N SER A 204 -6.92 -8.65 8.84
CA SER A 204 -6.75 -8.31 7.43
C SER A 204 -7.48 -7.03 7.04
N ALA A 205 -8.60 -6.71 7.68
CA ALA A 205 -9.37 -5.49 7.44
C ALA A 205 -8.57 -4.22 7.75
N LEU A 206 -7.62 -4.27 8.69
CA LEU A 206 -6.68 -3.17 8.94
C LEU A 206 -5.89 -2.79 7.67
N CYS A 207 -5.46 -3.79 6.92
CA CYS A 207 -4.80 -3.56 5.63
C CYS A 207 -5.82 -3.18 4.55
N GLY A 208 -6.97 -3.85 4.56
CA GLY A 208 -8.07 -3.63 3.62
C GLY A 208 -8.61 -2.22 3.63
N ALA A 209 -8.52 -1.49 4.74
CA ALA A 209 -8.92 -0.08 4.82
C ALA A 209 -8.24 0.80 3.76
N CYS A 210 -7.01 0.45 3.35
CA CYS A 210 -6.26 1.15 2.32
C CYS A 210 -5.95 0.27 1.10
N HIS A 211 -5.81 -1.04 1.29
CA HIS A 211 -5.49 -2.01 0.23
C HIS A 211 -6.75 -2.65 -0.36
N SER A 212 -7.79 -1.85 -0.54
CA SER A 212 -9.02 -2.24 -1.24
C SER A 212 -9.61 -1.07 -2.02
N ARG A 213 -10.58 -1.35 -2.89
CA ARG A 213 -11.34 -0.36 -3.65
C ARG A 213 -12.82 -0.50 -3.35
N GLY A 214 -13.46 0.64 -3.17
CA GLY A 214 -14.86 0.72 -2.81
C GLY A 214 -15.27 2.17 -2.58
N GLU A 215 -16.31 2.35 -1.82
CA GLU A 215 -16.83 3.67 -1.46
C GLU A 215 -17.37 3.67 -0.02
N SER A 216 -17.36 4.82 0.62
CA SER A 216 -18.02 5.04 1.91
C SER A 216 -19.52 4.71 1.81
N PRO A 217 -20.21 4.42 2.93
CA PRO A 217 -21.64 4.05 2.88
C PRO A 217 -22.55 5.06 2.18
N ASP A 218 -22.20 6.34 2.23
CA ASP A 218 -22.90 7.44 1.55
C ASP A 218 -22.45 7.64 0.09
N GLY A 219 -21.47 6.88 -0.40
CA GLY A 219 -20.93 6.95 -1.75
C GLY A 219 -20.05 8.17 -2.05
N ARG A 220 -19.74 9.00 -1.05
CA ARG A 220 -19.01 10.26 -1.25
C ARG A 220 -17.51 10.11 -1.36
N TYR A 221 -16.94 9.12 -0.69
CA TYR A 221 -15.49 8.97 -0.56
C TYR A 221 -15.02 7.59 -1.02
N PRO A 222 -13.89 7.48 -1.74
CA PRO A 222 -13.30 6.21 -2.16
C PRO A 222 -12.44 5.56 -1.06
N PHE A 223 -12.71 5.86 0.20
CA PHE A 223 -12.03 5.31 1.36
C PHE A 223 -13.02 5.13 2.54
N PRO A 224 -12.71 4.27 3.52
CA PRO A 224 -13.62 3.93 4.61
C PRO A 224 -13.71 5.03 5.66
N VAL A 225 -14.68 5.92 5.51
CA VAL A 225 -14.95 6.99 6.47
C VAL A 225 -15.45 6.40 7.80
N GLY A 226 -14.79 6.78 8.91
CA GLY A 226 -15.18 6.34 10.25
C GLY A 226 -14.76 4.91 10.59
N PHE A 227 -13.99 4.22 9.74
CA PHE A 227 -13.43 2.91 10.07
C PHE A 227 -12.52 2.99 11.30
N ARG A 228 -12.72 2.08 12.25
CA ARG A 228 -11.88 1.95 13.42
C ARG A 228 -11.14 0.62 13.42
N ALA A 229 -9.89 0.67 13.82
CA ALA A 229 -9.07 -0.53 13.93
C ALA A 229 -9.75 -1.58 14.83
N GLY A 230 -9.84 -2.81 14.35
CA GLY A 230 -10.51 -3.93 15.02
C GLY A 230 -11.98 -4.12 14.65
N GLU A 231 -12.55 -3.21 13.87
CA GLU A 231 -13.91 -3.37 13.36
C GLU A 231 -13.92 -4.11 12.00
N ARG A 232 -15.10 -4.57 11.62
CA ARG A 232 -15.33 -5.11 10.28
C ARG A 232 -15.36 -3.98 9.25
N LEU A 233 -14.56 -4.11 8.19
CA LEU A 233 -14.44 -3.10 7.15
C LEU A 233 -15.78 -2.76 6.47
N GLU A 234 -16.63 -3.75 6.28
CA GLU A 234 -17.91 -3.61 5.59
C GLU A 234 -18.90 -2.67 6.30
N LYS A 235 -18.67 -2.32 7.55
CA LYS A 235 -19.47 -1.31 8.27
C LYS A 235 -19.20 0.10 7.75
N ALA A 236 -17.97 0.36 7.32
CA ALA A 236 -17.51 1.70 6.91
C ALA A 236 -17.19 1.78 5.41
N PHE A 237 -17.22 0.64 4.68
CA PHE A 237 -16.78 0.61 3.30
C PHE A 237 -17.50 -0.45 2.46
N ARG A 238 -18.12 -0.01 1.37
CA ARG A 238 -18.71 -0.91 0.37
C ARG A 238 -17.67 -1.25 -0.68
N LEU A 239 -17.11 -2.45 -0.60
CA LEU A 239 -16.12 -2.91 -1.57
C LEU A 239 -16.74 -3.04 -2.97
N HIS A 240 -16.02 -2.60 -3.99
CA HIS A 240 -16.37 -2.95 -5.37
C HIS A 240 -16.33 -4.46 -5.55
N ARG A 241 -17.34 -5.00 -6.22
CA ARG A 241 -17.52 -6.44 -6.45
C ARG A 241 -17.30 -6.77 -7.92
N PRO A 242 -16.78 -7.96 -8.22
CA PRO A 242 -16.64 -8.41 -9.59
C PRO A 242 -18.00 -8.59 -10.27
N ALA A 243 -18.02 -8.35 -11.59
CA ALA A 243 -19.06 -8.82 -12.50
C ALA A 243 -18.42 -9.91 -13.37
N PRO A 244 -18.63 -11.20 -13.05
CA PRO A 244 -17.86 -12.30 -13.66
C PRO A 244 -18.04 -12.45 -15.18
N ASP A 245 -19.14 -11.96 -15.71
CA ASP A 245 -19.54 -12.03 -17.13
C ASP A 245 -18.90 -10.97 -18.01
N ARG A 246 -18.31 -9.91 -17.41
CA ARG A 246 -17.75 -8.79 -18.13
C ARG A 246 -16.56 -8.17 -17.44
N ASN A 247 -15.74 -7.42 -18.20
CA ASN A 247 -14.74 -6.52 -17.64
C ASN A 247 -15.42 -5.30 -17.00
N THR A 248 -14.85 -4.89 -15.87
CA THR A 248 -15.15 -3.59 -15.25
C THR A 248 -13.87 -2.76 -15.16
N GLU A 249 -13.97 -1.55 -14.68
CA GLU A 249 -12.80 -0.73 -14.36
C GLU A 249 -11.88 -1.43 -13.34
N TYR A 250 -12.48 -2.12 -12.36
CA TYR A 250 -11.80 -2.72 -11.20
C TYR A 250 -11.45 -4.19 -11.41
N PHE A 251 -12.18 -4.91 -12.24
CA PHE A 251 -12.03 -6.36 -12.37
C PHE A 251 -11.96 -6.79 -13.83
N TRP A 252 -11.12 -7.78 -14.06
CA TRP A 252 -11.17 -8.56 -15.27
C TRP A 252 -12.42 -9.45 -15.30
N ARG A 253 -12.85 -9.83 -16.48
CA ARG A 253 -13.81 -10.93 -16.64
C ARG A 253 -13.30 -12.16 -15.88
N GLY A 254 -14.17 -12.84 -15.14
CA GLY A 254 -13.78 -13.90 -14.22
C GLY A 254 -13.49 -13.44 -12.79
N GLY A 255 -13.49 -12.13 -12.54
CA GLY A 255 -13.48 -11.57 -11.18
C GLY A 255 -12.10 -11.30 -10.58
N VAL A 256 -11.03 -11.37 -11.38
CA VAL A 256 -9.69 -11.01 -10.89
C VAL A 256 -9.57 -9.49 -10.76
N GLU A 257 -9.00 -9.04 -9.69
CA GLU A 257 -8.70 -7.63 -9.46
C GLU A 257 -7.74 -7.09 -10.53
N ARG A 258 -8.00 -5.86 -10.97
CA ARG A 258 -7.30 -5.25 -12.11
C ARG A 258 -6.44 -4.05 -11.74
N LEU A 259 -6.74 -3.40 -10.63
CA LEU A 259 -6.09 -2.16 -10.20
C LEU A 259 -5.19 -2.39 -8.98
N PRO A 260 -4.22 -1.50 -8.76
CA PRO A 260 -3.50 -1.43 -7.49
C PRO A 260 -4.45 -1.17 -6.31
N PHE A 261 -4.00 -1.57 -5.13
CA PHE A 261 -4.76 -1.42 -3.88
C PHE A 261 -6.10 -2.18 -3.92
N MET A 262 -6.05 -3.42 -4.41
CA MET A 262 -7.16 -4.38 -4.39
C MET A 262 -6.73 -5.74 -3.82
N GLU A 263 -5.59 -5.77 -3.17
CA GLU A 263 -4.99 -6.99 -2.62
C GLU A 263 -5.91 -7.64 -1.58
N TYR A 264 -6.60 -6.83 -0.77
CA TYR A 264 -7.57 -7.33 0.20
C TYR A 264 -8.74 -8.06 -0.47
N GLN A 265 -9.29 -7.50 -1.56
CA GLN A 265 -10.41 -8.11 -2.28
C GLN A 265 -10.03 -9.48 -2.86
N GLY A 266 -8.86 -9.59 -3.49
CA GLY A 266 -8.37 -10.88 -3.98
C GLY A 266 -8.11 -11.88 -2.85
N PHE A 267 -7.56 -11.41 -1.74
CA PHE A 267 -7.23 -12.26 -0.61
C PHE A 267 -8.46 -12.83 0.11
N VAL A 268 -9.47 -12.00 0.42
CA VAL A 268 -10.63 -12.46 1.20
C VAL A 268 -11.49 -13.48 0.46
N GLU A 269 -11.40 -13.53 -0.86
CA GLU A 269 -12.04 -14.53 -1.71
C GLU A 269 -11.17 -15.79 -1.88
N SER A 270 -9.96 -15.81 -1.30
CA SER A 270 -9.03 -16.93 -1.47
C SER A 270 -9.28 -18.07 -0.49
N ARG A 271 -8.81 -19.28 -0.87
CA ARG A 271 -8.80 -20.43 0.04
C ARG A 271 -7.93 -20.20 1.28
N HIS A 272 -6.93 -19.32 1.19
CA HIS A 272 -6.05 -18.98 2.31
C HIS A 272 -6.80 -18.18 3.38
N ALA A 273 -7.61 -17.22 2.97
CA ALA A 273 -8.49 -16.49 3.90
C ALA A 273 -9.53 -17.45 4.53
N ALA A 274 -10.14 -18.33 3.73
CA ALA A 274 -11.08 -19.33 4.23
C ALA A 274 -10.42 -20.33 5.22
N ALA A 275 -9.13 -20.58 5.08
CA ALA A 275 -8.33 -21.38 6.02
C ALA A 275 -7.86 -20.59 7.27
N GLY A 276 -8.33 -19.36 7.47
CA GLY A 276 -8.01 -18.56 8.64
C GLY A 276 -6.67 -17.84 8.59
N LEU A 277 -6.03 -17.73 7.43
CA LEU A 277 -4.83 -16.91 7.26
C LEU A 277 -5.21 -15.42 7.19
N SER A 278 -4.21 -14.57 7.47
CA SER A 278 -4.36 -13.11 7.35
C SER A 278 -3.20 -12.53 6.54
N CYS A 279 -3.30 -11.26 6.16
CA CYS A 279 -2.21 -10.55 5.48
C CYS A 279 -0.89 -10.66 6.25
N THR A 280 -0.96 -10.60 7.59
CA THR A 280 0.23 -10.70 8.45
C THR A 280 0.81 -12.11 8.55
N THR A 281 0.19 -13.13 7.97
CA THR A 281 0.80 -14.46 7.83
C THR A 281 2.01 -14.41 6.88
N CYS A 282 1.93 -13.57 5.83
CA CYS A 282 2.99 -13.41 4.84
C CYS A 282 3.78 -12.11 5.01
N HIS A 283 3.16 -11.04 5.49
CA HIS A 283 3.75 -9.70 5.61
C HIS A 283 4.06 -9.30 7.05
N LEU A 284 5.09 -8.46 7.22
CA LEU A 284 5.43 -7.78 8.47
C LEU A 284 5.00 -6.31 8.36
N PRO A 285 3.95 -5.89 9.08
CA PRO A 285 3.38 -4.55 8.93
C PRO A 285 4.31 -3.41 9.38
N HIS A 286 5.25 -3.69 10.28
CA HIS A 286 6.27 -2.73 10.69
C HIS A 286 7.42 -2.60 9.70
N GLY A 287 7.53 -3.53 8.74
CA GLY A 287 8.59 -3.59 7.76
C GLY A 287 9.52 -4.78 7.94
N SER A 288 10.27 -5.10 6.90
CA SER A 288 11.32 -6.13 6.89
C SER A 288 12.36 -5.80 5.82
N ASP A 289 13.45 -6.54 5.80
CA ASP A 289 14.48 -6.44 4.78
C ASP A 289 14.08 -7.11 3.45
N TYR A 290 12.97 -7.83 3.43
CA TYR A 290 12.43 -8.44 2.22
C TYR A 290 11.50 -7.48 1.47
N ARG A 291 11.54 -7.56 0.14
CA ARG A 291 10.68 -6.75 -0.72
C ARG A 291 9.21 -6.91 -0.32
N HIS A 292 8.45 -5.82 -0.39
CA HIS A 292 7.03 -5.75 0.01
C HIS A 292 6.78 -6.17 1.46
N SER A 293 7.79 -6.01 2.32
CA SER A 293 7.73 -6.38 3.75
C SER A 293 7.28 -7.81 4.00
N LEU A 294 7.73 -8.73 3.16
CA LEU A 294 7.51 -10.15 3.36
C LEU A 294 8.28 -10.63 4.61
N ARG A 295 7.76 -11.65 5.28
CA ARG A 295 8.45 -12.28 6.43
C ARG A 295 9.73 -13.01 6.05
N ARG A 296 9.77 -13.54 4.81
CA ARG A 296 10.87 -14.29 4.21
C ARG A 296 10.79 -14.10 2.68
N ARG A 297 11.63 -14.82 1.94
CA ARG A 297 11.45 -14.96 0.49
C ARG A 297 10.10 -15.60 0.19
N SER A 298 9.48 -15.24 -0.92
CA SER A 298 8.14 -15.74 -1.29
C SER A 298 8.06 -17.28 -1.30
N GLU A 299 9.07 -17.92 -1.85
CA GLU A 299 9.16 -19.38 -1.95
C GLU A 299 9.25 -20.06 -0.57
N ASP A 300 9.94 -19.41 0.38
CA ASP A 300 10.09 -19.94 1.74
C ASP A 300 8.83 -19.73 2.58
N ILE A 301 8.04 -18.67 2.27
CA ILE A 301 6.71 -18.48 2.88
C ILE A 301 5.76 -19.58 2.43
N CYS A 302 5.69 -19.83 1.11
CA CYS A 302 4.84 -20.87 0.54
C CYS A 302 5.27 -22.26 1.04
N GLY A 303 6.57 -22.55 0.97
CA GLY A 303 7.17 -23.83 1.39
C GLY A 303 7.04 -24.13 2.88
N GLY A 304 6.73 -23.11 3.71
CA GLY A 304 6.47 -23.31 5.15
C GLY A 304 5.17 -24.06 5.45
N CYS A 305 4.25 -24.14 4.49
CA CYS A 305 2.99 -24.86 4.59
C CYS A 305 2.79 -25.86 3.43
N HIS A 306 3.30 -25.53 2.24
CA HIS A 306 3.24 -26.39 1.06
C HIS A 306 4.59 -27.08 0.87
N ASP A 307 4.68 -28.35 1.24
CA ASP A 307 5.89 -29.13 1.02
C ASP A 307 6.24 -29.17 -0.47
N ARG A 308 7.41 -28.66 -0.82
CA ARG A 308 7.88 -28.59 -2.21
C ARG A 308 8.02 -29.98 -2.83
N ALA A 309 8.43 -30.99 -2.04
CA ALA A 309 8.57 -32.35 -2.53
C ALA A 309 7.20 -32.93 -2.85
N GLU A 310 6.21 -32.75 -1.97
CA GLU A 310 4.82 -33.20 -2.21
C GLU A 310 4.19 -32.45 -3.37
N VAL A 311 4.36 -31.13 -3.47
CA VAL A 311 3.86 -30.29 -4.56
C VAL A 311 4.40 -30.74 -5.92
N ARG A 312 5.69 -31.11 -5.99
CA ARG A 312 6.31 -31.64 -7.21
C ARG A 312 5.79 -33.02 -7.62
N LEU A 313 5.34 -33.82 -6.66
CA LEU A 313 4.74 -35.13 -6.94
C LEU A 313 3.30 -35.01 -7.49
N VAL A 314 2.64 -33.87 -7.32
CA VAL A 314 1.33 -33.63 -7.90
C VAL A 314 1.48 -33.53 -9.41
N LYS A 315 0.87 -34.50 -10.12
CA LYS A 315 0.75 -34.46 -11.59
C LYS A 315 0.18 -33.13 -12.02
N ALA A 316 0.81 -32.51 -12.99
CA ALA A 316 0.46 -31.19 -13.50
C ALA A 316 0.98 -29.99 -12.68
N HIS A 317 1.76 -30.18 -11.65
CA HIS A 317 2.46 -29.04 -11.05
C HIS A 317 3.67 -28.66 -11.91
N ALA A 318 3.92 -27.35 -11.98
CA ALA A 318 4.83 -26.65 -12.90
C ALA A 318 6.00 -27.49 -13.45
N LYS A 319 5.99 -27.71 -14.76
CA LYS A 319 7.10 -28.33 -15.48
C LYS A 319 8.15 -27.29 -15.95
N HIS A 320 8.17 -26.12 -15.29
CA HIS A 320 9.23 -25.15 -15.44
C HIS A 320 10.46 -25.57 -14.65
N PRO A 321 11.67 -25.32 -15.15
CA PRO A 321 12.88 -25.34 -14.34
C PRO A 321 12.74 -24.43 -13.09
N ASP A 322 13.32 -24.83 -11.98
CA ASP A 322 13.17 -24.16 -10.69
C ASP A 322 13.69 -22.71 -10.66
N ASP A 323 14.56 -22.36 -11.55
CA ASP A 323 15.18 -21.05 -11.71
C ASP A 323 14.41 -20.12 -12.65
N GLU A 324 13.46 -20.63 -13.43
CA GLU A 324 12.69 -19.85 -14.40
C GLU A 324 11.38 -19.29 -13.84
N ALA A 325 10.71 -20.00 -12.95
CA ALA A 325 9.41 -19.58 -12.40
C ALA A 325 9.22 -20.01 -10.95
N GLY A 326 8.92 -19.07 -10.08
CA GLY A 326 8.55 -19.32 -8.69
C GLY A 326 7.04 -19.50 -8.48
N CYS A 327 6.65 -19.88 -7.26
CA CYS A 327 5.24 -20.09 -6.89
C CYS A 327 4.36 -18.89 -7.23
N ILE A 328 4.84 -17.67 -6.94
CA ILE A 328 4.08 -16.43 -7.13
C ILE A 328 3.88 -16.08 -8.61
N ASP A 329 4.70 -16.58 -9.52
CA ASP A 329 4.59 -16.22 -10.95
C ASP A 329 3.34 -16.85 -11.58
N CYS A 330 2.90 -17.98 -11.06
CA CYS A 330 1.66 -18.65 -11.47
C CYS A 330 0.48 -18.33 -10.54
N HIS A 331 0.70 -18.43 -9.21
CA HIS A 331 -0.37 -18.32 -8.22
C HIS A 331 -0.70 -16.88 -7.82
N MET A 332 0.19 -15.92 -8.10
CA MET A 332 -0.01 -14.48 -7.90
C MET A 332 0.33 -13.72 -9.19
N ALA A 333 -0.37 -14.06 -10.28
CA ALA A 333 -0.13 -13.48 -11.59
C ALA A 333 -0.17 -11.95 -11.58
N ILE A 334 0.59 -11.32 -12.47
CA ILE A 334 0.55 -9.87 -12.66
C ILE A 334 -0.77 -9.49 -13.32
N THR A 335 -1.56 -8.65 -12.64
CA THR A 335 -2.92 -8.29 -13.07
C THR A 335 -2.96 -7.11 -14.03
N ASN A 336 -1.87 -6.34 -14.15
CA ASN A 336 -1.79 -5.14 -14.96
C ASN A 336 -0.52 -5.08 -15.83
N PRO A 337 -0.29 -6.06 -16.72
CA PRO A 337 0.99 -6.23 -17.45
C PRO A 337 1.35 -5.03 -18.33
N ASP A 338 0.37 -4.25 -18.79
CA ASP A 338 0.55 -3.14 -19.74
C ASP A 338 0.59 -1.76 -19.07
N ARG A 339 0.64 -1.70 -17.73
CA ARG A 339 0.52 -0.45 -16.99
C ARG A 339 1.84 0.11 -16.41
N GLY A 340 2.91 0.01 -17.17
CA GLY A 340 4.18 0.65 -16.82
C GLY A 340 4.86 0.06 -15.57
N ALA A 341 5.45 0.92 -14.75
CA ALA A 341 6.23 0.51 -13.57
C ALA A 341 5.41 -0.12 -12.44
N TYR A 342 4.10 0.12 -12.39
CA TYR A 342 3.26 -0.34 -11.30
C TYR A 342 2.72 -1.75 -11.56
N ARG A 343 3.53 -2.76 -11.27
CA ARG A 343 3.14 -4.17 -11.41
C ARG A 343 2.44 -4.65 -10.14
N VAL A 344 1.19 -5.04 -10.28
CA VAL A 344 0.35 -5.59 -9.20
C VAL A 344 0.19 -7.08 -9.40
N ARG A 345 0.32 -7.85 -8.32
CA ARG A 345 0.05 -9.28 -8.31
C ARG A 345 -1.31 -9.55 -7.67
N THR A 346 -2.08 -10.45 -8.26
CA THR A 346 -3.32 -10.92 -7.61
C THR A 346 -3.02 -11.60 -6.28
N HIS A 347 -3.88 -11.35 -5.30
CA HIS A 347 -3.84 -12.02 -3.99
C HIS A 347 -4.92 -13.10 -3.86
N SER A 348 -5.54 -13.49 -4.98
CA SER A 348 -6.45 -14.66 -5.01
C SER A 348 -5.74 -15.99 -4.80
N LEU A 349 -4.41 -16.03 -4.95
CA LEU A 349 -3.53 -17.18 -4.70
C LEU A 349 -3.94 -18.42 -5.48
N LYS A 350 -4.44 -18.24 -6.70
CA LYS A 350 -4.79 -19.30 -7.62
C LYS A 350 -4.22 -19.07 -9.01
N VAL A 351 -4.08 -20.14 -9.78
CA VAL A 351 -3.70 -20.05 -11.19
C VAL A 351 -4.93 -19.64 -12.00
N TRP A 352 -4.78 -18.59 -12.79
CA TRP A 352 -5.81 -18.12 -13.70
C TRP A 352 -5.50 -18.57 -15.11
N VAL A 353 -6.47 -19.25 -15.73
CA VAL A 353 -6.39 -19.69 -17.13
C VAL A 353 -7.67 -19.25 -17.82
N ALA A 354 -7.52 -18.49 -18.86
CA ALA A 354 -8.66 -18.00 -19.62
C ALA A 354 -9.29 -19.11 -20.46
N ASP A 355 -10.61 -19.24 -20.41
CA ASP A 355 -11.33 -20.31 -21.11
C ASP A 355 -11.58 -20.03 -22.59
N ASP A 356 -11.79 -18.87 -23.04
CA ASP A 356 -11.83 -18.45 -24.45
C ASP A 356 -11.70 -16.96 -24.50
N VAL A 357 -10.60 -16.47 -25.09
CA VAL A 357 -10.50 -15.05 -24.91
C VAL A 357 -9.75 -14.34 -25.97
N GLU A 358 -10.42 -13.35 -26.49
CA GLU A 358 -9.79 -12.20 -27.08
C GLU A 358 -8.71 -11.64 -26.15
N ARG A 359 -7.53 -11.44 -26.68
CA ARG A 359 -6.37 -10.93 -25.97
C ARG A 359 -6.77 -9.68 -25.18
N GLY A 360 -6.56 -9.67 -23.87
CA GLY A 360 -6.81 -8.52 -23.01
C GLY A 360 -8.17 -8.46 -22.33
N THR A 361 -9.01 -9.49 -22.42
CA THR A 361 -10.32 -9.52 -21.74
C THR A 361 -10.32 -10.35 -20.46
N VAL A 362 -9.38 -11.30 -20.31
CA VAL A 362 -9.24 -12.13 -19.10
C VAL A 362 -7.78 -12.24 -18.72
N LEU A 363 -7.50 -12.32 -17.42
CA LEU A 363 -6.16 -12.58 -16.93
C LEU A 363 -5.80 -14.06 -17.14
N SER A 364 -4.58 -14.29 -17.61
CA SER A 364 -3.97 -15.61 -17.62
C SER A 364 -2.62 -15.57 -16.90
N SER A 365 -2.42 -16.43 -15.95
CA SER A 365 -1.15 -16.55 -15.23
C SER A 365 0.04 -16.81 -16.17
N CYS A 366 -0.19 -17.57 -17.25
CA CYS A 366 0.87 -17.88 -18.21
C CYS A 366 1.21 -16.70 -19.12
N THR A 367 0.19 -16.02 -19.67
CA THR A 367 0.37 -15.06 -20.78
C THR A 367 0.42 -13.61 -20.32
N SER A 368 0.07 -13.31 -19.08
CA SER A 368 0.04 -11.93 -18.59
C SER A 368 1.43 -11.29 -18.45
N ALA A 369 2.46 -12.06 -18.15
CA ALA A 369 3.81 -11.54 -17.96
C ALA A 369 4.88 -12.24 -18.79
N CYS A 370 4.83 -13.57 -18.90
CA CYS A 370 5.91 -14.38 -19.47
C CYS A 370 5.61 -14.79 -20.92
N HIS A 371 4.61 -15.62 -21.18
CA HIS A 371 4.25 -16.12 -22.52
C HIS A 371 3.36 -15.14 -23.29
N ARG A 372 3.79 -13.91 -23.44
CA ARG A 372 2.98 -12.82 -24.03
C ARG A 372 2.58 -13.05 -25.49
N GLY A 373 3.32 -13.91 -26.20
CA GLY A 373 3.02 -14.31 -27.58
C GLY A 373 1.87 -15.31 -27.69
N GLU A 374 1.56 -16.03 -26.60
CA GLU A 374 0.67 -17.14 -26.57
C GLU A 374 -0.78 -16.75 -26.19
N THR A 375 -1.72 -17.67 -26.42
CA THR A 375 -3.16 -17.51 -26.17
C THR A 375 -3.58 -18.24 -24.89
N GLY A 376 -4.77 -17.90 -24.37
CA GLY A 376 -5.38 -18.65 -23.28
C GLY A 376 -5.63 -20.13 -23.65
N ALA A 377 -5.99 -20.40 -24.88
CA ALA A 377 -6.16 -21.77 -25.40
C ALA A 377 -4.84 -22.55 -25.39
N TRP A 378 -3.72 -21.90 -25.72
CA TRP A 378 -2.40 -22.52 -25.57
C TRP A 378 -2.11 -22.86 -24.10
N ALA A 379 -2.32 -21.93 -23.18
CA ALA A 379 -2.08 -22.14 -21.74
C ALA A 379 -2.91 -23.33 -21.21
N ARG A 380 -4.16 -23.45 -21.64
CA ARG A 380 -5.03 -24.57 -21.27
C ARG A 380 -4.48 -25.90 -21.78
N ARG A 381 -4.18 -26.00 -23.09
CA ARG A 381 -3.60 -27.24 -23.66
C ARG A 381 -2.32 -27.65 -22.94
N THR A 382 -1.45 -26.69 -22.66
CA THR A 382 -0.19 -26.92 -21.91
C THR A 382 -0.47 -27.50 -20.52
N LEU A 383 -1.42 -26.95 -19.78
CA LEU A 383 -1.80 -27.48 -18.47
C LEU A 383 -2.48 -28.87 -18.57
N GLU A 384 -3.26 -29.13 -19.62
CA GLU A 384 -3.84 -30.46 -19.89
C GLU A 384 -2.74 -31.48 -20.22
N GLU A 385 -1.74 -31.08 -20.97
CA GLU A 385 -0.55 -31.91 -21.25
C GLU A 385 0.24 -32.23 -19.97
N TRP A 386 0.40 -31.27 -19.08
CA TRP A 386 1.07 -31.49 -17.81
C TRP A 386 0.30 -32.48 -16.90
N ARG A 387 -1.00 -32.62 -17.08
CA ARG A 387 -1.85 -33.56 -16.33
C ARG A 387 -1.78 -34.99 -16.84
N LYS A 388 -1.28 -35.18 -18.07
CA LYS A 388 -1.12 -36.51 -18.61
C LYS A 388 -0.05 -37.29 -17.84
N PRO A 389 -0.25 -38.62 -17.63
CA PRO A 389 0.69 -39.43 -16.89
C PRO A 389 2.10 -39.49 -17.51
#